data_5300a34573afe8d99319f79abd49a33f
#
_entry.id   5300a34573afe8d99319f79abd49a33f
#
_cell.length_a   1.000
_cell.length_b   1.000
_cell.length_c   1.000
_cell.angle_alpha   90.00
_cell.angle_beta   90.00
_cell.angle_gamma   90.00
#
_symmetry.space_group_name_H-M   'P 1'
#
loop_
_entity.id
_entity.type
_entity.pdbx_description
1 polymer ?
#
loop_
_entity_poly.entity_id
_entity_poly.type
_entity_poly.pdbx_seq_one_letter_code
_entity_poly.pdbx_strand_id
1 'polypeptide(L)'
;MKIVNFAGFRAEAKEHLPNFLFEYIDGGSYDERTLLRNVEDFKSVTLRQRVLRDVSKINTAIRLFGREMAFPVALAPVGIAGFYRRRGEVQAVRAAESAGIPMVLSTMSCCPIEEVRAASAKPFWMQLYMIRDRGFMQDLMARVESAGIDTLFLTVDLAINGIRYRDRIGGLAGAQSLVARPDRLLDILSHPAWALDVGLMGRPLTIGNVAPAMPNGAGLKQFQAWVARNFDPSITYKDIAWLRGRWKGKLVLKGITDPGDALRAVEEGMDGIVVSNHGGRQLDGALSSIAALPAVRGYGRCITAAAASKQACGVGTISPRYRFLRMGPRLEGRVRYAV
;
A
#
# COMPACT_ATOMS: atom_id res chain seq x y z
N MET A 1 -5.97 17.15 20.64
CA MET A 1 -5.21 16.11 21.42
C MET A 1 -3.79 16.02 20.88
N LYS A 2 -2.76 15.85 21.74
CA LYS A 2 -1.37 15.66 21.25
C LYS A 2 -1.22 14.21 20.78
N ILE A 3 -1.09 13.98 19.46
CA ILE A 3 -0.92 12.65 18.90
C ILE A 3 0.52 12.20 19.09
N VAL A 4 0.72 11.06 19.75
CA VAL A 4 2.06 10.52 20.07
C VAL A 4 2.30 9.12 19.50
N ASN A 5 1.28 8.47 18.94
CA ASN A 5 1.36 7.13 18.38
C ASN A 5 0.25 6.87 17.35
N PHE A 6 0.29 5.73 16.70
CA PHE A 6 -0.72 5.35 15.69
C PHE A 6 -2.15 5.24 16.26
N ALA A 7 -2.32 4.81 17.51
CA ALA A 7 -3.65 4.74 18.11
C ALA A 7 -4.30 6.14 18.21
N GLY A 8 -3.49 7.17 18.50
CA GLY A 8 -3.93 8.57 18.48
C GLY A 8 -4.34 9.03 17.06
N PHE A 9 -3.56 8.71 16.03
CA PHE A 9 -3.96 9.01 14.64
C PHE A 9 -5.26 8.30 14.24
N ARG A 10 -5.44 7.04 14.67
CA ARG A 10 -6.67 6.30 14.40
C ARG A 10 -7.88 6.94 15.08
N ALA A 11 -7.74 7.35 16.34
CA ALA A 11 -8.81 8.02 17.06
C ALA A 11 -9.20 9.34 16.36
N GLU A 12 -8.22 10.15 16.01
CA GLU A 12 -8.42 11.39 15.25
C GLU A 12 -9.10 11.14 13.90
N ALA A 13 -8.67 10.11 13.16
CA ALA A 13 -9.28 9.74 11.89
C ALA A 13 -10.75 9.32 12.08
N LYS A 14 -11.07 8.60 13.17
CA LYS A 14 -12.43 8.18 13.49
C LYS A 14 -13.36 9.37 13.79
N GLU A 15 -12.84 10.39 14.44
CA GLU A 15 -13.60 11.62 14.75
C GLU A 15 -13.75 12.54 13.53
N HIS A 16 -12.80 12.48 12.59
CA HIS A 16 -12.75 13.40 11.46
C HIS A 16 -13.45 12.87 10.21
N LEU A 17 -13.43 11.56 10.01
CA LEU A 17 -13.97 10.92 8.81
C LEU A 17 -15.43 10.50 9.01
N PRO A 18 -16.31 10.68 8.02
CA PRO A 18 -17.59 10.02 7.99
C PRO A 18 -17.44 8.52 8.22
N ASN A 19 -18.37 7.93 8.98
CA ASN A 19 -18.27 6.54 9.40
C ASN A 19 -18.11 5.56 8.24
N PHE A 20 -18.78 5.81 7.11
CA PHE A 20 -18.68 4.93 5.94
C PHE A 20 -17.28 4.90 5.33
N LEU A 21 -16.50 5.98 5.42
CA LEU A 21 -15.11 6.03 5.00
C LEU A 21 -14.19 5.39 6.05
N PHE A 22 -14.46 5.67 7.32
CA PHE A 22 -13.68 5.07 8.40
C PHE A 22 -13.83 3.55 8.41
N GLU A 23 -15.04 3.00 8.32
CA GLU A 23 -15.29 1.57 8.28
C GLU A 23 -14.66 0.89 7.04
N TYR A 24 -14.67 1.58 5.90
CA TYR A 24 -13.99 1.09 4.70
C TYR A 24 -12.48 0.95 4.89
N ILE A 25 -11.82 1.98 5.45
CA ILE A 25 -10.35 1.99 5.51
C ILE A 25 -9.81 1.22 6.71
N ASP A 26 -10.50 1.24 7.84
CA ASP A 26 -10.09 0.59 9.09
C ASP A 26 -10.44 -0.90 9.14
N GLY A 27 -11.43 -1.34 8.34
CA GLY A 27 -11.94 -2.70 8.35
C GLY A 27 -11.05 -3.71 7.64
N GLY A 28 -10.99 -4.92 8.19
CA GLY A 28 -10.43 -6.12 7.57
C GLY A 28 -11.47 -6.97 6.85
N SER A 29 -11.05 -8.14 6.35
CA SER A 29 -11.95 -9.12 5.75
C SER A 29 -12.56 -10.04 6.80
N TYR A 30 -13.80 -10.46 6.57
CA TYR A 30 -14.60 -11.37 7.41
C TYR A 30 -14.53 -11.01 8.89
N ASP A 31 -14.03 -11.91 9.75
CA ASP A 31 -13.95 -11.76 11.21
C ASP A 31 -12.71 -10.96 11.66
N GLU A 32 -11.94 -10.40 10.73
CA GLU A 32 -10.75 -9.57 11.00
C GLU A 32 -9.63 -10.31 11.76
N ARG A 33 -9.57 -11.64 11.71
CA ARG A 33 -8.56 -12.44 12.41
C ARG A 33 -7.15 -12.14 11.93
N THR A 34 -6.96 -12.03 10.60
CA THR A 34 -5.65 -11.67 10.01
C THR A 34 -5.29 -10.23 10.33
N LEU A 35 -6.27 -9.31 10.30
CA LEU A 35 -6.06 -7.92 10.69
C LEU A 35 -5.54 -7.82 12.14
N LEU A 36 -6.15 -8.56 13.07
CA LEU A 36 -5.70 -8.62 14.47
C LEU A 36 -4.31 -9.21 14.61
N ARG A 37 -4.03 -10.34 13.92
CA ARG A 37 -2.71 -10.98 13.93
C ARG A 37 -1.60 -10.07 13.40
N ASN A 38 -1.86 -9.24 12.42
CA ASN A 38 -0.88 -8.27 11.92
C ASN A 38 -0.36 -7.30 13.00
N VAL A 39 -1.10 -7.14 14.10
CA VAL A 39 -0.68 -6.33 15.26
C VAL A 39 -0.12 -7.23 16.38
N GLU A 40 -0.85 -8.29 16.72
CA GLU A 40 -0.51 -9.14 17.86
C GLU A 40 0.80 -9.90 17.68
N ASP A 41 1.06 -10.42 16.47
CA ASP A 41 2.27 -11.20 16.21
C ASP A 41 3.56 -10.37 16.31
N PHE A 42 3.47 -9.02 16.17
CA PHE A 42 4.60 -8.14 16.47
C PHE A 42 5.00 -8.16 17.96
N LYS A 43 4.06 -8.41 18.85
CA LYS A 43 4.34 -8.49 20.29
C LYS A 43 5.20 -9.68 20.67
N SER A 44 5.22 -10.72 19.84
CA SER A 44 6.10 -11.88 20.01
C SER A 44 7.54 -11.61 19.58
N VAL A 45 7.80 -10.51 18.84
CA VAL A 45 9.15 -10.17 18.39
C VAL A 45 9.87 -9.41 19.48
N THR A 46 10.88 -10.05 20.07
CA THR A 46 11.70 -9.44 21.13
C THR A 46 12.99 -8.87 20.57
N LEU A 47 13.44 -7.77 21.13
CA LEU A 47 14.70 -7.13 20.80
C LEU A 47 15.77 -7.54 21.83
N ARG A 48 16.92 -8.03 21.35
CA ARG A 48 18.07 -8.31 22.21
C ARG A 48 18.85 -7.01 22.46
N GLN A 49 18.70 -6.46 23.66
CA GLN A 49 19.44 -5.27 24.05
C GLN A 49 20.94 -5.55 24.11
N ARG A 50 21.74 -4.62 23.63
CA ARG A 50 23.19 -4.60 23.76
C ARG A 50 23.62 -3.32 24.45
N VAL A 51 24.41 -3.44 25.50
CA VAL A 51 24.91 -2.31 26.31
C VAL A 51 26.34 -1.95 25.93
N LEU A 52 26.81 -0.78 26.40
CA LEU A 52 28.17 -0.27 26.20
C LEU A 52 28.59 -0.22 24.71
N ARG A 53 27.68 0.23 23.89
CA ARG A 53 27.92 0.53 22.48
C ARG A 53 27.87 2.04 22.29
N ASP A 54 28.85 2.57 21.58
CA ASP A 54 28.78 3.98 21.17
C ASP A 54 27.64 4.18 20.19
N VAL A 55 26.65 4.98 20.60
CA VAL A 55 25.47 5.36 19.81
C VAL A 55 25.43 6.88 19.55
N SER A 56 26.53 7.58 19.76
CA SER A 56 26.64 9.03 19.54
C SER A 56 26.43 9.42 18.05
N LYS A 57 26.66 8.47 17.13
CA LYS A 57 26.48 8.64 15.69
C LYS A 57 25.60 7.52 15.16
N ILE A 58 24.30 7.78 15.05
CA ILE A 58 23.33 6.85 14.50
C ILE A 58 23.16 7.15 13.00
N ASN A 59 23.31 6.13 12.17
CA ASN A 59 22.99 6.20 10.74
C ASN A 59 21.94 5.13 10.40
N THR A 60 20.73 5.59 10.04
CA THR A 60 19.60 4.75 9.63
C THR A 60 19.44 4.67 8.11
N ALA A 61 20.27 5.39 7.35
CA ALA A 61 20.17 5.45 5.90
C ALA A 61 20.42 4.08 5.26
N ILE A 62 19.61 3.77 4.25
CA ILE A 62 19.77 2.58 3.41
C ILE A 62 19.69 2.94 1.94
N ARG A 63 20.15 2.03 1.09
CA ARG A 63 19.96 2.13 -0.37
C ARG A 63 19.09 0.96 -0.85
N LEU A 64 17.95 1.28 -1.48
CA LEU A 64 17.02 0.30 -2.04
C LEU A 64 16.62 0.71 -3.46
N PHE A 65 16.66 -0.25 -4.41
CA PHE A 65 16.36 -0.03 -5.83
C PHE A 65 17.09 1.18 -6.43
N GLY A 66 18.35 1.40 -6.00
CA GLY A 66 19.18 2.53 -6.46
C GLY A 66 18.94 3.86 -5.73
N ARG A 67 17.94 3.96 -4.86
CA ARG A 67 17.62 5.19 -4.11
C ARG A 67 18.16 5.14 -2.69
N GLU A 68 18.70 6.26 -2.25
CA GLU A 68 19.02 6.48 -0.85
C GLU A 68 17.76 6.89 -0.08
N MET A 69 17.62 6.34 1.12
CA MET A 69 16.51 6.57 2.01
C MET A 69 17.07 6.94 3.39
N ALA A 70 16.50 7.95 4.04
CA ALA A 70 16.94 8.41 5.36
C ALA A 70 16.83 7.30 6.43
N PHE A 71 15.82 6.42 6.29
CA PHE A 71 15.64 5.26 7.14
C PHE A 71 14.81 4.17 6.39
N PRO A 72 14.82 2.91 6.86
CA PRO A 72 14.27 1.76 6.13
C PRO A 72 12.74 1.69 6.21
N VAL A 73 12.06 2.74 5.77
CA VAL A 73 10.59 2.86 5.75
C VAL A 73 10.15 3.45 4.42
N ALA A 74 9.01 2.98 3.91
CA ALA A 74 8.35 3.57 2.76
C ALA A 74 6.85 3.71 3.04
N LEU A 75 6.21 4.73 2.47
CA LEU A 75 4.75 4.82 2.50
C LEU A 75 4.17 3.80 1.53
N ALA A 76 3.37 2.87 2.06
CA ALA A 76 2.71 1.85 1.26
C ALA A 76 1.59 2.43 0.38
N PRO A 77 1.19 1.73 -0.70
CA PRO A 77 0.11 2.19 -1.55
C PRO A 77 -1.23 2.15 -0.82
N VAL A 78 -1.90 3.28 -0.77
CA VAL A 78 -3.25 3.44 -0.22
C VAL A 78 -4.18 3.92 -1.34
N GLY A 79 -5.23 3.15 -1.60
CA GLY A 79 -6.27 3.57 -2.54
C GLY A 79 -7.12 4.69 -1.98
N ILE A 80 -7.64 5.54 -2.86
CA ILE A 80 -8.57 6.62 -2.55
C ILE A 80 -8.16 7.55 -1.38
N ALA A 81 -6.86 7.83 -1.22
CA ALA A 81 -6.40 8.70 -0.13
C ALA A 81 -7.01 10.11 -0.20
N GLY A 82 -7.35 10.57 -1.39
CA GLY A 82 -8.07 11.83 -1.61
C GLY A 82 -9.49 11.88 -1.02
N PHE A 83 -10.10 10.74 -0.70
CA PHE A 83 -11.39 10.70 0.02
C PHE A 83 -11.24 10.88 1.53
N TYR A 84 -10.06 10.65 2.08
CA TYR A 84 -9.82 10.83 3.52
C TYR A 84 -9.29 12.21 3.84
N ARG A 85 -8.49 12.77 2.94
CA ARG A 85 -7.95 14.12 3.06
C ARG A 85 -7.89 14.76 1.68
N ARG A 86 -8.16 16.05 1.58
CA ARG A 86 -8.07 16.81 0.32
C ARG A 86 -6.72 16.57 -0.37
N ARG A 87 -6.76 16.02 -1.58
CA ARG A 87 -5.58 15.65 -2.37
C ARG A 87 -4.57 14.83 -1.55
N GLY A 88 -5.05 13.80 -0.82
CA GLY A 88 -4.29 13.04 0.16
C GLY A 88 -2.99 12.44 -0.38
N GLU A 89 -2.98 11.98 -1.63
CA GLU A 89 -1.79 11.43 -2.29
C GLU A 89 -0.72 12.50 -2.53
N VAL A 90 -1.13 13.73 -2.86
CA VAL A 90 -0.22 14.88 -3.00
C VAL A 90 0.39 15.26 -1.65
N GLN A 91 -0.41 15.26 -0.59
CA GLN A 91 0.11 15.52 0.76
C GLN A 91 1.07 14.41 1.21
N ALA A 92 0.74 13.14 0.90
CA ALA A 92 1.57 11.99 1.25
C ALA A 92 2.93 12.02 0.55
N VAL A 93 2.99 12.35 -0.75
CA VAL A 93 4.27 12.42 -1.46
C VAL A 93 5.16 13.53 -0.94
N ARG A 94 4.60 14.71 -0.60
CA ARG A 94 5.35 15.82 0.01
C ARG A 94 5.90 15.45 1.39
N ALA A 95 5.09 14.80 2.22
CA ALA A 95 5.51 14.33 3.54
C ALA A 95 6.62 13.25 3.44
N ALA A 96 6.49 12.31 2.51
CA ALA A 96 7.49 11.29 2.25
C ALA A 96 8.82 11.91 1.80
N GLU A 97 8.78 12.86 0.87
CA GLU A 97 9.96 13.57 0.39
C GLU A 97 10.64 14.37 1.49
N SER A 98 9.87 15.10 2.31
CA SER A 98 10.38 15.84 3.49
C SER A 98 11.05 14.91 4.51
N ALA A 99 10.52 13.69 4.68
CA ALA A 99 11.11 12.67 5.56
C ALA A 99 12.27 11.89 4.94
N GLY A 100 12.60 12.13 3.67
CA GLY A 100 13.64 11.39 2.95
C GLY A 100 13.33 9.92 2.71
N ILE A 101 12.05 9.56 2.61
CA ILE A 101 11.58 8.19 2.35
C ILE A 101 10.76 8.12 1.05
N PRO A 102 10.71 6.97 0.37
CA PRO A 102 9.85 6.81 -0.80
C PRO A 102 8.38 6.62 -0.43
N MET A 103 7.51 6.98 -1.36
CA MET A 103 6.08 6.65 -1.35
C MET A 103 5.78 5.71 -2.52
N VAL A 104 4.82 4.81 -2.34
CA VAL A 104 4.24 4.00 -3.42
C VAL A 104 2.85 4.53 -3.73
N LEU A 105 2.64 5.09 -4.91
CA LEU A 105 1.32 5.56 -5.35
C LEU A 105 0.46 4.37 -5.79
N SER A 106 -0.80 4.34 -5.39
CA SER A 106 -1.74 3.29 -5.79
C SER A 106 -2.30 3.52 -7.20
N THR A 107 -2.57 2.46 -7.97
CA THR A 107 -3.42 2.52 -9.16
C THR A 107 -4.78 3.15 -8.84
N MET A 108 -5.30 2.90 -7.64
CA MET A 108 -6.60 3.40 -7.17
C MET A 108 -6.49 4.75 -6.44
N SER A 109 -5.52 5.58 -6.77
CA SER A 109 -5.38 6.93 -6.21
C SER A 109 -6.41 7.90 -6.80
N CYS A 110 -6.85 8.86 -5.98
CA CYS A 110 -7.72 9.95 -6.44
C CYS A 110 -6.93 10.96 -7.30
N CYS A 111 -5.70 11.27 -6.87
CA CYS A 111 -4.82 12.12 -7.65
C CYS A 111 -4.17 11.30 -8.77
N PRO A 112 -4.22 11.75 -10.04
CA PRO A 112 -3.50 11.07 -11.12
C PRO A 112 -1.98 11.16 -10.93
N ILE A 113 -1.25 10.27 -11.60
CA ILE A 113 0.23 10.19 -11.55
C ILE A 113 0.86 11.54 -11.79
N GLU A 114 0.37 12.26 -12.80
CA GLU A 114 0.90 13.54 -13.27
C GLU A 114 0.80 14.61 -12.18
N GLU A 115 -0.33 14.67 -11.48
CA GLU A 115 -0.54 15.63 -10.39
C GLU A 115 0.37 15.34 -9.20
N VAL A 116 0.47 14.08 -8.80
CA VAL A 116 1.36 13.68 -7.71
C VAL A 116 2.81 13.91 -8.08
N ARG A 117 3.17 13.66 -9.35
CA ARG A 117 4.54 13.91 -9.86
C ARG A 117 4.89 15.39 -9.88
N ALA A 118 3.95 16.25 -10.26
CA ALA A 118 4.16 17.70 -10.23
C ALA A 118 4.33 18.26 -8.80
N ALA A 119 3.85 17.52 -7.80
CA ALA A 119 3.94 17.93 -6.40
C ALA A 119 5.21 17.45 -5.68
N SER A 120 6.08 16.68 -6.36
CA SER A 120 7.31 16.10 -5.80
C SER A 120 8.51 16.42 -6.68
N ALA A 121 9.66 16.78 -6.10
CA ALA A 121 10.90 16.98 -6.84
C ALA A 121 11.50 15.65 -7.32
N LYS A 122 11.26 14.56 -6.58
CA LYS A 122 11.80 13.23 -6.89
C LYS A 122 10.69 12.28 -7.33
N PRO A 123 10.93 11.36 -8.30
CA PRO A 123 9.97 10.31 -8.62
C PRO A 123 9.68 9.43 -7.39
N PHE A 124 8.44 9.00 -7.25
CA PHE A 124 8.00 8.01 -6.28
C PHE A 124 7.94 6.61 -6.93
N TRP A 125 7.44 5.59 -6.23
CA TRP A 125 7.17 4.27 -6.78
C TRP A 125 5.70 4.11 -7.12
N MET A 126 5.36 3.20 -8.03
CA MET A 126 3.98 2.96 -8.46
C MET A 126 3.53 1.55 -8.13
N GLN A 127 2.34 1.41 -7.55
CA GLN A 127 1.69 0.11 -7.40
C GLN A 127 0.71 -0.11 -8.55
N LEU A 128 0.77 -1.31 -9.12
CA LEU A 128 -0.05 -1.76 -10.23
C LEU A 128 -0.90 -2.97 -9.82
N TYR A 129 -2.14 -3.01 -10.29
CA TYR A 129 -2.92 -4.25 -10.37
C TYR A 129 -2.84 -4.82 -11.77
N MET A 130 -2.90 -6.15 -11.88
CA MET A 130 -3.09 -6.77 -13.18
C MET A 130 -4.54 -6.56 -13.60
N ILE A 131 -4.73 -5.78 -14.65
CA ILE A 131 -6.04 -5.41 -15.19
C ILE A 131 -6.26 -6.15 -16.49
N ARG A 132 -7.48 -6.63 -16.69
CA ARG A 132 -7.87 -7.44 -17.87
C ARG A 132 -7.66 -6.68 -19.17
N ASP A 133 -8.00 -5.38 -19.20
CA ASP A 133 -7.69 -4.49 -20.31
C ASP A 133 -6.18 -4.23 -20.40
N ARG A 134 -5.51 -4.97 -21.29
CA ARG A 134 -4.05 -4.86 -21.51
C ARG A 134 -3.65 -3.57 -22.22
N GLY A 135 -4.55 -2.98 -23.03
CA GLY A 135 -4.35 -1.67 -23.65
C GLY A 135 -4.26 -0.58 -22.59
N PHE A 136 -5.24 -0.53 -21.69
CA PHE A 136 -5.20 0.38 -20.54
C PHE A 136 -3.94 0.19 -19.68
N MET A 137 -3.51 -1.06 -19.46
CA MET A 137 -2.27 -1.28 -18.70
C MET A 137 -1.04 -0.71 -19.40
N GLN A 138 -0.96 -0.85 -20.73
CA GLN A 138 0.15 -0.28 -21.50
C GLN A 138 0.16 1.25 -21.42
N ASP A 139 -1.00 1.89 -21.56
CA ASP A 139 -1.14 3.33 -21.42
C ASP A 139 -0.75 3.82 -20.01
N LEU A 140 -1.20 3.09 -19.00
CA LEU A 140 -0.84 3.40 -17.60
C LEU A 140 0.68 3.27 -17.38
N MET A 141 1.32 2.23 -17.90
CA MET A 141 2.77 2.05 -17.82
C MET A 141 3.52 3.16 -18.56
N ALA A 142 3.05 3.58 -19.73
CA ALA A 142 3.66 4.68 -20.48
C ALA A 142 3.57 6.01 -19.69
N ARG A 143 2.46 6.27 -19.01
CA ARG A 143 2.32 7.42 -18.10
C ARG A 143 3.28 7.34 -16.91
N VAL A 144 3.45 6.14 -16.34
CA VAL A 144 4.41 5.89 -15.25
C VAL A 144 5.84 6.17 -15.70
N GLU A 145 6.24 5.68 -16.89
CA GLU A 145 7.56 5.94 -17.49
C GLU A 145 7.77 7.44 -17.78
N SER A 146 6.76 8.10 -18.36
CA SER A 146 6.79 9.54 -18.63
C SER A 146 6.93 10.39 -17.36
N ALA A 147 6.44 9.90 -16.24
CA ALA A 147 6.62 10.54 -14.93
C ALA A 147 8.01 10.27 -14.31
N GLY A 148 8.90 9.53 -15.00
CA GLY A 148 10.25 9.18 -14.53
C GLY A 148 10.23 8.15 -13.38
N ILE A 149 9.16 7.39 -13.24
CA ILE A 149 9.02 6.34 -12.23
C ILE A 149 9.70 5.06 -12.77
N ASP A 150 10.60 4.48 -11.98
CA ASP A 150 11.45 3.36 -12.37
C ASP A 150 11.11 2.04 -11.66
N THR A 151 10.18 2.05 -10.71
CA THR A 151 9.88 0.90 -9.86
C THR A 151 8.38 0.66 -9.77
N LEU A 152 7.94 -0.53 -10.18
CA LEU A 152 6.58 -1.01 -10.08
C LEU A 152 6.42 -2.05 -8.97
N PHE A 153 5.32 -1.94 -8.23
CA PHE A 153 4.87 -2.92 -7.23
C PHE A 153 3.60 -3.60 -7.74
N LEU A 154 3.73 -4.77 -8.35
CA LEU A 154 2.57 -5.54 -8.79
C LEU A 154 1.91 -6.23 -7.61
N THR A 155 0.64 -5.91 -7.35
CA THR A 155 -0.14 -6.55 -6.29
C THR A 155 -0.77 -7.83 -6.81
N VAL A 156 -0.48 -8.96 -6.15
CA VAL A 156 -0.90 -10.31 -6.57
C VAL A 156 -1.81 -11.01 -5.55
N ASP A 157 -2.05 -10.41 -4.40
CA ASP A 157 -2.91 -10.94 -3.33
C ASP A 157 -4.40 -10.55 -3.47
N LEU A 158 -4.81 -10.06 -4.64
CA LEU A 158 -6.16 -9.56 -4.94
C LEU A 158 -6.75 -10.25 -6.17
N ALA A 159 -6.77 -11.58 -6.21
CA ALA A 159 -7.47 -12.32 -7.26
C ALA A 159 -8.99 -12.11 -7.17
N ILE A 160 -9.53 -12.07 -5.95
CA ILE A 160 -10.93 -11.79 -5.62
C ILE A 160 -10.96 -10.77 -4.49
N ASN A 161 -11.91 -9.83 -4.53
CA ASN A 161 -12.10 -8.88 -3.43
C ASN A 161 -12.54 -9.60 -2.15
N GLY A 162 -11.78 -9.43 -1.07
CA GLY A 162 -12.15 -9.89 0.26
C GLY A 162 -13.47 -9.25 0.73
N ILE A 163 -14.35 -10.04 1.31
CA ILE A 163 -15.60 -9.55 1.89
C ILE A 163 -15.26 -8.86 3.21
N ARG A 164 -15.60 -7.58 3.33
CA ARG A 164 -15.41 -6.79 4.54
C ARG A 164 -16.78 -6.50 5.14
N TYR A 165 -17.12 -7.13 6.26
CA TYR A 165 -18.43 -7.00 6.87
C TYR A 165 -18.72 -5.56 7.27
N ARG A 166 -17.79 -4.88 7.90
CA ARG A 166 -17.93 -3.48 8.29
C ARG A 166 -18.18 -2.56 7.09
N ASP A 167 -17.48 -2.78 6.00
CA ASP A 167 -17.67 -2.04 4.75
C ASP A 167 -19.04 -2.34 4.10
N ARG A 168 -19.53 -3.57 4.19
CA ARG A 168 -20.86 -3.93 3.67
C ARG A 168 -22.00 -3.38 4.53
N ILE A 169 -21.83 -3.33 5.84
CA ILE A 169 -22.87 -2.84 6.77
C ILE A 169 -22.97 -1.31 6.71
N GLY A 170 -21.87 -0.61 6.88
CA GLY A 170 -21.83 0.85 7.00
C GLY A 170 -20.95 1.57 5.99
N GLY A 171 -20.11 0.84 5.23
CA GLY A 171 -19.06 1.41 4.40
C GLY A 171 -19.44 1.75 2.96
N LEU A 172 -18.42 1.83 2.11
CA LEU A 172 -18.53 2.19 0.68
C LEU A 172 -19.07 1.06 -0.19
N ALA A 173 -18.96 -0.20 0.23
CA ALA A 173 -19.39 -1.35 -0.57
C ALA A 173 -20.89 -1.30 -0.85
N GLY A 174 -21.26 -1.52 -2.10
CA GLY A 174 -22.67 -1.50 -2.53
C GLY A 174 -23.29 -0.11 -2.64
N ALA A 175 -22.53 0.97 -2.45
CA ALA A 175 -23.03 2.32 -2.61
C ALA A 175 -23.25 2.65 -4.08
N GLN A 176 -24.46 3.08 -4.44
CA GLN A 176 -24.75 3.61 -5.77
C GLN A 176 -24.27 5.07 -5.92
N SER A 177 -24.24 5.81 -4.84
CA SER A 177 -23.78 7.20 -4.72
C SER A 177 -23.35 7.47 -3.28
N LEU A 178 -22.50 8.46 -3.07
CA LEU A 178 -22.09 8.89 -1.72
C LEU A 178 -23.27 9.39 -0.88
N VAL A 179 -24.29 9.94 -1.52
CA VAL A 179 -25.47 10.56 -0.86
C VAL A 179 -26.78 9.80 -1.08
N ALA A 180 -26.76 8.62 -1.70
CA ALA A 180 -27.98 7.90 -2.07
C ALA A 180 -28.77 7.32 -0.87
N ARG A 181 -28.18 7.33 0.33
CA ARG A 181 -28.80 6.82 1.57
C ARG A 181 -28.95 7.95 2.58
N PRO A 182 -30.14 8.11 3.21
CA PRO A 182 -30.36 9.19 4.20
C PRO A 182 -29.37 9.16 5.36
N ASP A 183 -29.03 7.94 5.85
CA ASP A 183 -28.05 7.73 6.93
C ASP A 183 -26.65 8.26 6.55
N ARG A 184 -26.23 8.15 5.30
CA ARG A 184 -24.97 8.71 4.82
C ARG A 184 -24.99 10.23 4.70
N LEU A 185 -26.11 10.79 4.30
CA LEU A 185 -26.23 12.25 4.26
C LEU A 185 -26.11 12.82 5.68
N LEU A 186 -26.77 12.20 6.66
CA LEU A 186 -26.62 12.59 8.06
C LEU A 186 -25.19 12.40 8.56
N ASP A 187 -24.53 11.31 8.20
CA ASP A 187 -23.14 11.06 8.54
C ASP A 187 -22.21 12.13 7.93
N ILE A 188 -22.41 12.53 6.67
CA ILE A 188 -21.66 13.62 6.05
C ILE A 188 -21.93 14.96 6.76
N LEU A 189 -23.16 15.26 7.08
CA LEU A 189 -23.55 16.50 7.77
C LEU A 189 -22.99 16.58 9.20
N SER A 190 -22.80 15.45 9.86
CA SER A 190 -22.15 15.38 11.18
C SER A 190 -20.62 15.58 11.12
N HIS A 191 -20.02 15.58 9.90
CA HIS A 191 -18.59 15.80 9.68
C HIS A 191 -18.34 17.03 8.77
N PRO A 192 -18.76 18.25 9.19
CA PRO A 192 -18.75 19.45 8.32
C PRO A 192 -17.34 19.84 7.85
N ALA A 193 -16.31 19.62 8.67
CA ALA A 193 -14.92 19.88 8.28
C ALA A 193 -14.48 18.98 7.10
N TRP A 194 -14.84 17.70 7.13
CA TRP A 194 -14.60 16.78 6.02
C TRP A 194 -15.44 17.14 4.79
N ALA A 195 -16.72 17.45 4.99
CA ALA A 195 -17.62 17.80 3.90
C ALA A 195 -17.13 19.04 3.12
N LEU A 196 -16.59 20.04 3.83
CA LEU A 196 -16.02 21.24 3.20
C LEU A 196 -14.66 20.95 2.57
N ASP A 197 -13.68 20.41 3.34
CA ASP A 197 -12.30 20.23 2.87
C ASP A 197 -12.19 19.19 1.75
N VAL A 198 -12.83 18.02 1.92
CA VAL A 198 -12.76 16.93 0.97
C VAL A 198 -13.94 16.95 0.01
N GLY A 199 -15.16 17.04 0.54
CA GLY A 199 -16.36 16.93 -0.27
C GLY A 199 -16.53 18.07 -1.29
N LEU A 200 -16.23 19.30 -0.91
CA LEU A 200 -16.35 20.48 -1.78
C LEU A 200 -15.01 20.87 -2.42
N MET A 201 -13.99 21.18 -1.60
CA MET A 201 -12.70 21.71 -2.07
C MET A 201 -11.73 20.62 -2.57
N GLY A 202 -11.98 19.34 -2.25
CA GLY A 202 -11.16 18.22 -2.69
C GLY A 202 -11.48 17.65 -4.06
N ARG A 203 -12.48 18.19 -4.75
CA ARG A 203 -12.92 17.71 -6.07
C ARG A 203 -11.82 17.82 -7.14
N PRO A 204 -11.84 16.97 -8.16
CA PRO A 204 -12.79 15.86 -8.36
C PRO A 204 -12.50 14.66 -7.44
N LEU A 205 -13.55 14.07 -6.88
CA LEU A 205 -13.49 12.81 -6.10
C LEU A 205 -13.67 11.61 -7.05
N THR A 206 -12.65 11.38 -7.86
CA THR A 206 -12.58 10.30 -8.87
C THR A 206 -11.33 9.46 -8.63
N ILE A 207 -11.20 8.35 -9.31
CA ILE A 207 -9.95 7.58 -9.32
C ILE A 207 -9.12 8.08 -10.50
N GLY A 208 -8.23 9.02 -10.23
CA GLY A 208 -7.53 9.81 -11.25
C GLY A 208 -6.72 8.97 -12.25
N ASN A 209 -6.10 7.88 -11.82
CA ASN A 209 -5.34 7.02 -12.73
C ASN A 209 -6.22 6.17 -13.65
N VAL A 210 -7.46 5.86 -13.23
CA VAL A 210 -8.41 5.03 -13.96
C VAL A 210 -9.42 5.88 -14.76
N ALA A 211 -9.56 7.15 -14.39
CA ALA A 211 -10.51 8.07 -15.02
C ALA A 211 -10.43 8.09 -16.57
N PRO A 212 -9.25 8.02 -17.22
CA PRO A 212 -9.17 7.98 -18.68
C PRO A 212 -9.83 6.74 -19.33
N ALA A 213 -9.95 5.63 -18.60
CA ALA A 213 -10.62 4.41 -19.08
C ALA A 213 -12.13 4.41 -18.81
N MET A 214 -12.68 5.49 -18.27
CA MET A 214 -14.08 5.58 -17.87
C MET A 214 -14.82 6.65 -18.69
N PRO A 215 -16.14 6.48 -18.89
CA PRO A 215 -16.96 7.53 -19.50
C PRO A 215 -16.86 8.84 -18.72
N ASN A 216 -16.88 9.97 -19.45
CA ASN A 216 -16.91 11.30 -18.83
C ASN A 216 -18.06 11.41 -17.82
N GLY A 217 -17.77 11.97 -16.64
CA GLY A 217 -18.75 12.09 -15.57
C GLY A 217 -19.07 10.79 -14.82
N ALA A 218 -18.27 9.74 -15.01
CA ALA A 218 -18.46 8.48 -14.32
C ALA A 218 -18.38 8.65 -12.79
N GLY A 219 -19.43 8.20 -12.11
CA GLY A 219 -19.52 8.21 -10.67
C GLY A 219 -19.08 6.88 -10.03
N LEU A 220 -19.29 6.76 -8.71
CA LEU A 220 -18.87 5.61 -7.92
C LEU A 220 -19.44 4.27 -8.45
N LYS A 221 -20.68 4.25 -8.93
CA LYS A 221 -21.31 3.03 -9.49
C LYS A 221 -20.59 2.54 -10.73
N GLN A 222 -20.28 3.44 -11.67
CA GLN A 222 -19.54 3.11 -12.91
C GLN A 222 -18.13 2.64 -12.57
N PHE A 223 -17.47 3.26 -11.60
CA PHE A 223 -16.17 2.82 -11.10
C PHE A 223 -16.23 1.41 -10.51
N GLN A 224 -17.20 1.11 -9.65
CA GLN A 224 -17.36 -0.23 -9.08
C GLN A 224 -17.62 -1.28 -10.17
N ALA A 225 -18.44 -0.96 -11.16
CA ALA A 225 -18.70 -1.83 -12.31
C ALA A 225 -17.44 -2.02 -13.19
N TRP A 226 -16.63 -0.97 -13.34
CA TRP A 226 -15.34 -1.07 -14.04
C TRP A 226 -14.38 -1.98 -13.29
N VAL A 227 -14.22 -1.81 -11.99
CA VAL A 227 -13.39 -2.68 -11.14
C VAL A 227 -13.84 -4.13 -11.25
N ALA A 228 -15.15 -4.40 -11.11
CA ALA A 228 -15.69 -5.76 -11.17
C ALA A 228 -15.42 -6.46 -12.51
N ARG A 229 -15.38 -5.70 -13.63
CA ARG A 229 -15.10 -6.24 -14.96
C ARG A 229 -13.62 -6.40 -15.26
N ASN A 230 -12.79 -5.52 -14.72
CA ASN A 230 -11.39 -5.39 -15.13
C ASN A 230 -10.40 -6.03 -14.17
N PHE A 231 -10.76 -6.27 -12.91
CA PHE A 231 -9.95 -7.09 -12.03
C PHE A 231 -9.99 -8.54 -12.54
N ASP A 232 -8.82 -9.11 -12.75
CA ASP A 232 -8.67 -10.39 -13.42
C ASP A 232 -8.30 -11.50 -12.42
N PRO A 233 -9.24 -12.40 -12.07
CA PRO A 233 -8.94 -13.51 -11.16
C PRO A 233 -8.14 -14.64 -11.83
N SER A 234 -7.95 -14.59 -13.15
CA SER A 234 -7.26 -15.63 -13.92
C SER A 234 -5.76 -15.38 -14.09
N ILE A 235 -5.20 -14.34 -13.43
CA ILE A 235 -3.79 -14.00 -13.53
C ILE A 235 -2.89 -15.14 -13.04
N THR A 236 -1.80 -15.34 -13.75
CA THR A 236 -0.78 -16.35 -13.47
C THR A 236 0.62 -15.77 -13.67
N TYR A 237 1.64 -16.57 -13.44
CA TYR A 237 3.02 -16.19 -13.74
C TYR A 237 3.27 -15.88 -15.23
N LYS A 238 2.43 -16.36 -16.15
CA LYS A 238 2.50 -15.95 -17.57
C LYS A 238 2.22 -14.45 -17.75
N ASP A 239 1.31 -13.91 -16.95
CA ASP A 239 0.99 -12.49 -16.97
C ASP A 239 2.12 -11.65 -16.36
N ILE A 240 2.82 -12.20 -15.36
CA ILE A 240 4.02 -11.58 -14.79
C ILE A 240 5.13 -11.53 -15.85
N ALA A 241 5.35 -12.61 -16.59
CA ALA A 241 6.31 -12.65 -17.70
C ALA A 241 5.94 -11.63 -18.80
N TRP A 242 4.64 -11.49 -19.12
CA TRP A 242 4.14 -10.47 -20.04
C TRP A 242 4.48 -9.05 -19.57
N LEU A 243 4.26 -8.75 -18.29
CA LEU A 243 4.59 -7.46 -17.69
C LEU A 243 6.11 -7.23 -17.67
N ARG A 244 6.90 -8.25 -17.26
CA ARG A 244 8.37 -8.15 -17.22
C ARG A 244 8.97 -7.87 -18.60
N GLY A 245 8.41 -8.44 -19.66
CA GLY A 245 8.85 -8.19 -21.03
C GLY A 245 8.67 -6.74 -21.48
N ARG A 246 7.74 -6.01 -20.90
CA ARG A 246 7.37 -4.62 -21.24
C ARG A 246 7.98 -3.59 -20.29
N TRP A 247 8.10 -3.92 -19.03
CA TRP A 247 8.65 -3.02 -18.02
C TRP A 247 10.16 -3.21 -17.87
N LYS A 248 10.94 -2.17 -18.14
CA LYS A 248 12.42 -2.22 -18.04
C LYS A 248 12.96 -1.81 -16.67
N GLY A 249 12.16 -1.12 -15.87
CA GLY A 249 12.50 -0.73 -14.50
C GLY A 249 12.45 -1.87 -13.50
N LYS A 250 12.49 -1.53 -12.22
CA LYS A 250 12.36 -2.51 -11.13
C LYS A 250 10.93 -3.02 -11.03
N LEU A 251 10.77 -4.34 -10.87
CA LEU A 251 9.49 -5.00 -10.71
C LEU A 251 9.47 -5.81 -9.41
N VAL A 252 8.54 -5.49 -8.54
CA VAL A 252 8.39 -6.05 -7.19
C VAL A 252 7.02 -6.70 -7.06
N LEU A 253 6.94 -7.94 -6.61
CA LEU A 253 5.65 -8.59 -6.31
C LEU A 253 5.22 -8.25 -4.89
N LYS A 254 4.01 -7.71 -4.73
CA LYS A 254 3.40 -7.42 -3.43
C LYS A 254 2.26 -8.39 -3.15
N GLY A 255 2.30 -9.01 -1.96
CA GLY A 255 1.26 -9.94 -1.53
C GLY A 255 1.77 -11.37 -1.34
N ILE A 256 3.06 -11.55 -1.25
CA ILE A 256 3.71 -12.85 -1.07
C ILE A 256 3.80 -13.18 0.42
N THR A 257 3.26 -14.33 0.81
CA THR A 257 3.36 -14.88 2.19
C THR A 257 3.80 -16.33 2.21
N ASP A 258 3.89 -16.97 1.05
CA ASP A 258 4.33 -18.34 0.87
C ASP A 258 5.80 -18.41 0.37
N PRO A 259 6.63 -19.30 0.93
CA PRO A 259 8.03 -19.48 0.49
C PRO A 259 8.18 -19.98 -0.95
N GLY A 260 7.26 -20.81 -1.43
CA GLY A 260 7.27 -21.32 -2.80
C GLY A 260 6.98 -20.20 -3.81
N ASP A 261 6.02 -19.31 -3.50
CA ASP A 261 5.75 -18.12 -4.31
C ASP A 261 6.93 -17.14 -4.30
N ALA A 262 7.64 -17.03 -3.17
CA ALA A 262 8.85 -16.21 -3.10
C ALA A 262 9.97 -16.77 -3.98
N LEU A 263 10.19 -18.08 -3.99
CA LEU A 263 11.13 -18.75 -4.88
C LEU A 263 10.75 -18.53 -6.34
N ARG A 264 9.48 -18.73 -6.67
CA ARG A 264 8.97 -18.51 -8.02
C ARG A 264 9.15 -17.06 -8.49
N ALA A 265 8.94 -16.09 -7.62
CA ALA A 265 9.20 -14.68 -7.94
C ALA A 265 10.67 -14.43 -8.33
N VAL A 266 11.62 -15.10 -7.67
CA VAL A 266 13.04 -15.02 -8.02
C VAL A 266 13.31 -15.65 -9.39
N GLU A 267 12.73 -16.84 -9.67
CA GLU A 267 12.87 -17.53 -10.95
C GLU A 267 12.31 -16.70 -12.12
N GLU A 268 11.21 -15.97 -11.90
CA GLU A 268 10.60 -15.06 -12.88
C GLU A 268 11.34 -13.72 -13.01
N GLY A 269 12.50 -13.55 -12.35
CA GLY A 269 13.33 -12.37 -12.48
C GLY A 269 12.79 -11.12 -11.81
N MET A 270 12.06 -11.26 -10.71
CA MET A 270 11.58 -10.11 -9.93
C MET A 270 12.73 -9.47 -9.15
N ASP A 271 12.73 -8.15 -9.08
CA ASP A 271 13.75 -7.38 -8.35
C ASP A 271 13.54 -7.40 -6.83
N GLY A 272 12.35 -7.78 -6.38
CA GLY A 272 12.00 -7.89 -4.96
C GLY A 272 10.59 -8.41 -4.72
N ILE A 273 10.30 -8.68 -3.46
CA ILE A 273 8.97 -9.05 -2.99
C ILE A 273 8.56 -8.23 -1.77
N VAL A 274 7.27 -8.00 -1.60
CA VAL A 274 6.67 -7.45 -0.38
C VAL A 274 5.92 -8.57 0.32
N VAL A 275 6.40 -8.97 1.49
CA VAL A 275 5.70 -9.92 2.35
C VAL A 275 4.49 -9.22 2.96
N SER A 276 3.31 -9.56 2.45
CA SER A 276 2.07 -8.83 2.74
C SER A 276 0.86 -9.74 2.58
N ASN A 277 -0.13 -9.58 3.46
CA ASN A 277 -1.47 -10.13 3.38
C ASN A 277 -2.53 -9.03 3.13
N HIS A 278 -2.11 -7.94 2.47
CA HIS A 278 -2.96 -6.78 2.19
C HIS A 278 -3.54 -6.10 3.45
N GLY A 279 -2.82 -6.18 4.58
CA GLY A 279 -3.31 -5.64 5.85
C GLY A 279 -4.51 -6.40 6.44
N GLY A 280 -4.65 -7.69 6.15
CA GLY A 280 -5.79 -8.49 6.60
C GLY A 280 -7.10 -8.18 5.87
N ARG A 281 -7.03 -7.58 4.69
CA ARG A 281 -8.21 -7.08 3.94
C ARG A 281 -8.62 -8.01 2.79
N GLN A 282 -7.93 -9.14 2.62
CA GLN A 282 -8.17 -10.13 1.56
C GLN A 282 -8.51 -11.49 2.14
N LEU A 283 -7.58 -12.40 2.30
CA LEU A 283 -7.80 -13.71 2.91
C LEU A 283 -7.77 -13.59 4.42
N ASP A 284 -8.92 -13.81 5.09
CA ASP A 284 -8.95 -13.93 6.55
C ASP A 284 -8.47 -15.32 6.99
N GLY A 285 -7.85 -15.40 8.16
CA GLY A 285 -7.20 -16.60 8.65
C GLY A 285 -5.78 -16.83 8.10
N ALA A 286 -5.26 -15.93 7.24
CA ALA A 286 -3.88 -15.99 6.75
C ALA A 286 -2.86 -15.66 7.85
N LEU A 287 -1.58 -16.01 7.61
CA LEU A 287 -0.47 -15.59 8.45
C LEU A 287 -0.32 -14.07 8.44
N SER A 288 0.12 -13.49 9.55
CA SER A 288 0.59 -12.11 9.53
C SER A 288 1.88 -12.00 8.71
N SER A 289 2.14 -10.80 8.18
CA SER A 289 3.37 -10.57 7.40
C SER A 289 4.64 -10.84 8.22
N ILE A 290 4.63 -10.52 9.52
CA ILE A 290 5.79 -10.77 10.38
C ILE A 290 5.98 -12.26 10.68
N ALA A 291 4.89 -13.03 10.81
CA ALA A 291 4.97 -14.48 11.02
C ALA A 291 5.41 -15.22 9.73
N ALA A 292 4.99 -14.76 8.55
CA ALA A 292 5.40 -15.34 7.27
C ALA A 292 6.87 -15.02 6.91
N LEU A 293 7.39 -13.88 7.35
CA LEU A 293 8.69 -13.34 6.96
C LEU A 293 9.87 -14.30 7.16
N PRO A 294 10.02 -15.04 8.29
CA PRO A 294 11.15 -15.94 8.48
C PRO A 294 11.25 -17.04 7.41
N ALA A 295 10.12 -17.63 7.01
CA ALA A 295 10.07 -18.66 5.99
C ALA A 295 10.36 -18.12 4.57
N VAL A 296 9.82 -16.96 4.26
CA VAL A 296 9.98 -16.29 2.94
C VAL A 296 11.39 -15.73 2.75
N ARG A 297 12.04 -15.32 3.81
CA ARG A 297 13.32 -14.59 3.81
C ARG A 297 14.47 -15.32 3.12
N GLY A 298 14.46 -16.66 3.06
CA GLY A 298 15.51 -17.47 2.45
C GLY A 298 15.62 -17.32 0.93
N TYR A 299 14.62 -16.75 0.27
CA TYR A 299 14.42 -16.83 -1.17
C TYR A 299 14.56 -15.50 -1.96
N GLY A 300 15.02 -14.42 -1.35
CA GLY A 300 15.25 -13.20 -2.14
C GLY A 300 15.33 -11.89 -1.34
N ARG A 301 15.37 -10.76 -2.06
CA ARG A 301 15.26 -9.42 -1.46
C ARG A 301 13.82 -9.19 -1.01
N CYS A 302 13.58 -9.26 0.28
CA CYS A 302 12.25 -9.07 0.85
C CYS A 302 12.06 -7.66 1.41
N ILE A 303 10.93 -7.07 1.08
CA ILE A 303 10.38 -5.89 1.76
C ILE A 303 9.22 -6.39 2.61
N THR A 304 9.30 -6.20 3.92
CA THR A 304 8.18 -6.54 4.79
C THR A 304 7.24 -5.36 4.88
N ALA A 305 6.05 -5.49 4.31
CA ALA A 305 4.97 -4.57 4.62
C ALA A 305 4.33 -5.01 5.94
N ALA A 306 4.88 -4.55 7.03
CA ALA A 306 4.17 -4.56 8.29
C ALA A 306 3.12 -3.44 8.21
N ALA A 307 1.86 -3.77 8.02
CA ALA A 307 0.81 -2.88 8.43
C ALA A 307 0.91 -2.80 9.96
N ALA A 308 1.66 -1.83 10.45
CA ALA A 308 1.66 -1.49 11.85
C ALA A 308 0.28 -0.97 12.16
N SER A 309 -0.50 -1.79 12.88
CA SER A 309 -1.84 -1.51 13.39
C SER A 309 -3.03 -1.72 12.43
N LYS A 310 -4.20 -1.80 13.02
CA LYS A 310 -5.56 -1.72 12.42
C LYS A 310 -5.81 -0.44 11.60
N GLN A 311 -4.78 0.20 11.08
CA GLN A 311 -4.87 1.55 10.55
C GLN A 311 -4.24 1.62 9.19
N ALA A 312 -4.95 2.19 8.29
CA ALA A 312 -4.66 2.38 6.89
C ALA A 312 -3.54 3.40 6.58
N CYS A 313 -2.58 3.54 7.44
CA CYS A 313 -1.30 4.11 7.07
C CYS A 313 -0.34 2.95 6.83
N GLY A 314 -0.36 2.40 5.62
CA GLY A 314 0.56 1.35 5.22
C GLY A 314 1.99 1.87 5.23
N VAL A 315 2.66 1.77 6.36
CA VAL A 315 4.11 1.97 6.47
C VAL A 315 4.77 0.63 6.23
N GLY A 316 5.37 0.46 5.08
CA GLY A 316 6.21 -0.70 4.78
C GLY A 316 7.56 -0.52 5.44
N THR A 317 7.93 -1.40 6.36
CA THR A 317 9.27 -1.41 6.94
C THR A 317 10.20 -2.22 6.04
N ILE A 318 11.31 -1.62 5.63
CA ILE A 318 12.33 -2.26 4.81
C ILE A 318 13.46 -2.67 5.75
N SER A 319 13.68 -3.99 5.92
CA SER A 319 14.78 -4.44 6.75
C SER A 319 16.12 -4.28 6.01
N PRO A 320 17.10 -3.56 6.58
CA PRO A 320 18.42 -3.36 5.96
C PRO A 320 19.25 -4.64 5.81
N ARG A 321 18.84 -5.74 6.45
CA ARG A 321 19.57 -7.00 6.46
C ARG A 321 19.44 -7.84 5.20
N TYR A 322 18.61 -7.47 4.26
CA TYR A 322 18.34 -8.27 3.06
C TYR A 322 19.24 -7.96 1.86
N ARG A 323 20.47 -7.53 2.12
CA ARG A 323 21.57 -7.69 1.20
C ARG A 323 22.17 -9.10 1.36
N PHE A 324 21.52 -10.11 0.84
CA PHE A 324 22.19 -11.38 0.62
C PHE A 324 22.68 -11.46 -0.84
N LEU A 325 23.88 -10.99 -1.07
CA LEU A 325 24.79 -11.62 -2.00
C LEU A 325 25.05 -13.05 -1.50
N ARG A 326 24.89 -14.03 -2.36
CA ARG A 326 25.42 -15.37 -2.19
C ARG A 326 26.89 -15.26 -1.82
N MET A 327 27.22 -15.41 -0.57
CA MET A 327 28.55 -15.77 -0.10
C MET A 327 28.39 -16.87 0.94
N GLY A 328 29.19 -17.91 0.75
CA GLY A 328 29.18 -19.17 1.47
C GLY A 328 29.20 -19.09 3.01
N PRO A 329 29.22 -20.24 3.68
CA PRO A 329 28.92 -20.35 5.10
C PRO A 329 30.08 -19.80 5.93
N ARG A 330 30.08 -18.55 6.24
CA ARG A 330 30.84 -17.87 7.30
C ARG A 330 30.55 -16.37 7.24
N LEU A 331 29.71 -15.92 8.15
CA LEU A 331 29.87 -14.62 8.84
C LEU A 331 28.70 -14.45 9.83
N GLU A 332 28.88 -14.99 11.00
CA GLU A 332 28.30 -14.44 12.24
C GLU A 332 28.88 -13.03 12.41
N GLY A 333 28.08 -12.04 12.46
CA GLY A 333 28.58 -10.74 12.83
C GLY A 333 27.78 -9.54 12.40
N ARG A 334 27.12 -8.93 13.38
CA ARG A 334 26.78 -7.53 13.50
C ARG A 334 25.52 -7.01 12.84
N VAL A 335 24.48 -7.12 13.59
CA VAL A 335 23.27 -6.32 13.46
C VAL A 335 23.41 -5.09 14.32
N ARG A 336 23.37 -3.93 13.72
CA ARG A 336 23.17 -2.67 14.45
C ARG A 336 21.68 -2.36 14.40
N TYR A 337 21.05 -2.28 15.57
CA TYR A 337 19.68 -1.78 15.69
C TYR A 337 19.76 -0.29 16.02
N ALA A 338 19.00 0.52 15.29
CA ALA A 338 18.59 1.82 15.78
C ALA A 338 17.27 1.63 16.54
N VAL A 339 17.16 2.18 17.71
CA VAL A 339 15.97 2.26 18.55
C VAL A 339 15.06 3.35 17.98
#